data_a3f246d9d13007dd9a611f78806eada9
#
_entry.id   a3f246d9d13007dd9a611f78806eada9
#
_cell.length_a   1.000
_cell.length_b   1.000
_cell.length_c   1.000
_cell.angle_alpha   90.00
_cell.angle_beta   90.00
_cell.angle_gamma   90.00
#
_symmetry.space_group_name_H-M   'P 1'
#
loop_
_entity.id
_entity.type
_entity.pdbx_description
1 polymer ?
#
loop_
_entity_poly.entity_id
_entity_poly.type
_entity_poly.pdbx_seq_one_letter_code
_entity_poly.pdbx_strand_id
1 'polypeptide(L)'
;EKILMKNKRLIELDGLRGIACFAIVIFHYVYRYNSLYGHSFDVSDVFWIASYGVHLFFMISGFVIYWTITKSEKPSDFVWSRFSRLYPAYWLAIIVTFCMVLILGLPGREVGLTDFFVNFTMIHEYLGYRHVDGVYWTLSKELSFYFWMFVIFALKQTDKIEKWLIIWVTIAAILTYEKTGIEIQSNIRIFFLLQYIEFFFCGHWFLSNKK
;
A
#
# COMPACT_ATOMS: atom_id res chain seq x y z
N GLU A 1 26.05 -15.06 13.96
CA GLU A 1 25.14 -15.09 12.78
C GLU A 1 24.07 -13.98 12.86
N LYS A 2 23.42 -13.76 14.02
CA LYS A 2 22.40 -12.71 14.21
C LYS A 2 22.92 -11.28 13.97
N ILE A 3 24.19 -11.00 14.22
CA ILE A 3 24.81 -9.67 14.07
C ILE A 3 25.12 -9.36 12.59
N LEU A 4 25.49 -10.36 11.80
CA LEU A 4 25.79 -10.18 10.36
C LEU A 4 24.54 -9.92 9.51
N MET A 5 23.35 -10.31 9.98
CA MET A 5 22.07 -10.08 9.29
C MET A 5 21.50 -8.67 9.54
N LYS A 6 22.04 -7.91 10.50
CA LYS A 6 21.48 -6.61 10.92
C LYS A 6 21.55 -5.53 9.84
N ASN A 7 22.47 -5.64 8.86
CA ASN A 7 22.74 -4.59 7.85
C ASN A 7 22.69 -5.07 6.39
N LYS A 8 22.23 -6.28 6.10
CA LYS A 8 22.21 -6.76 4.72
C LYS A 8 21.02 -6.11 3.97
N ARG A 9 21.31 -5.21 3.04
CA ARG A 9 20.33 -4.71 2.07
C ARG A 9 19.94 -5.86 1.15
N LEU A 10 18.66 -6.09 0.98
CA LEU A 10 18.14 -7.13 0.08
C LEU A 10 17.96 -6.51 -1.30
N ILE A 11 19.01 -6.59 -2.12
CA ILE A 11 19.06 -6.02 -3.47
C ILE A 11 17.95 -6.60 -4.35
N GLU A 12 17.61 -7.86 -4.13
CA GLU A 12 16.54 -8.57 -4.85
C GLU A 12 15.18 -7.91 -4.64
N LEU A 13 14.90 -7.43 -3.42
CA LEU A 13 13.66 -6.71 -3.12
C LEU A 13 13.63 -5.31 -3.75
N ASP A 14 14.78 -4.65 -3.82
CA ASP A 14 14.88 -3.37 -4.50
C ASP A 14 14.66 -3.54 -6.01
N GLY A 15 15.17 -4.61 -6.60
CA GLY A 15 14.92 -5.00 -8.00
C GLY A 15 13.42 -5.27 -8.26
N LEU A 16 12.78 -6.07 -7.40
CA LEU A 16 11.34 -6.34 -7.52
C LEU A 16 10.48 -5.08 -7.37
N ARG A 17 10.86 -4.15 -6.48
CA ARG A 17 10.20 -2.84 -6.38
C ARG A 17 10.36 -2.03 -7.66
N GLY A 18 11.55 -2.04 -8.26
CA GLY A 18 11.80 -1.38 -9.53
C GLY A 18 10.89 -1.91 -10.64
N ILE A 19 10.76 -3.23 -10.75
CA ILE A 19 9.85 -3.88 -11.70
C ILE A 19 8.39 -3.48 -11.42
N ALA A 20 7.96 -3.50 -10.16
CA ALA A 20 6.61 -3.12 -9.78
C ALA A 20 6.32 -1.64 -10.11
N CYS A 21 7.27 -0.72 -9.82
CA CYS A 21 7.17 0.69 -10.22
C CYS A 21 7.02 0.83 -11.73
N PHE A 22 7.87 0.17 -12.50
CA PHE A 22 7.83 0.24 -13.95
C PHE A 22 6.51 -0.28 -14.52
N ALA A 23 6.00 -1.40 -14.00
CA ALA A 23 4.70 -1.93 -14.38
C ALA A 23 3.58 -0.91 -14.12
N ILE A 24 3.57 -0.25 -12.95
CA ILE A 24 2.56 0.77 -12.61
C ILE A 24 2.66 1.98 -13.55
N VAL A 25 3.87 2.42 -13.91
CA VAL A 25 4.07 3.49 -14.88
C VAL A 25 3.47 3.10 -16.24
N ILE A 26 3.76 1.89 -16.75
CA ILE A 26 3.16 1.38 -17.99
C ILE A 26 1.64 1.36 -17.88
N PHE A 27 1.08 0.82 -16.78
CA PHE A 27 -0.37 0.80 -16.58
C PHE A 27 -0.97 2.20 -16.70
N HIS A 28 -0.41 3.19 -16.00
CA HIS A 28 -0.98 4.54 -15.98
C HIS A 28 -0.83 5.28 -17.30
N TYR A 29 0.35 5.22 -17.94
CA TYR A 29 0.63 6.01 -19.15
C TYR A 29 0.20 5.32 -20.44
N VAL A 30 0.11 3.99 -20.46
CA VAL A 30 -0.31 3.26 -21.66
C VAL A 30 -1.79 2.89 -21.55
N TYR A 31 -2.15 2.01 -20.62
CA TYR A 31 -3.51 1.47 -20.53
C TYR A 31 -4.51 2.48 -19.98
N ARG A 32 -4.24 3.04 -18.79
CA ARG A 32 -5.17 3.96 -18.11
C ARG A 32 -5.37 5.24 -18.89
N TYR A 33 -4.31 5.81 -19.43
CA TYR A 33 -4.40 7.01 -20.29
C TYR A 33 -5.25 6.72 -21.51
N ASN A 34 -5.00 5.60 -22.21
CA ASN A 34 -5.79 5.21 -23.36
C ASN A 34 -7.29 5.07 -23.04
N SER A 35 -7.63 4.49 -21.89
CA SER A 35 -9.02 4.31 -21.46
C SER A 35 -9.75 5.63 -21.14
N LEU A 36 -9.01 6.70 -20.81
CA LEU A 36 -9.57 8.01 -20.45
C LEU A 36 -9.59 9.02 -21.60
N TYR A 37 -8.54 9.03 -22.40
CA TYR A 37 -8.29 10.09 -23.38
C TYR A 37 -8.06 9.56 -24.80
N GLY A 38 -7.80 8.27 -24.94
CA GLY A 38 -7.38 7.66 -26.21
C GLY A 38 -5.91 7.95 -26.55
N HIS A 39 -5.29 7.00 -27.23
CA HIS A 39 -4.00 7.19 -27.90
C HIS A 39 -4.21 7.31 -29.39
N SER A 40 -3.24 7.88 -30.11
CA SER A 40 -3.19 7.89 -31.58
C SER A 40 -2.84 6.54 -32.19
N PHE A 41 -2.49 5.54 -31.38
CA PHE A 41 -2.15 4.19 -31.75
C PHE A 41 -3.01 3.19 -30.97
N ASP A 42 -3.15 1.99 -31.52
CA ASP A 42 -3.92 0.92 -30.87
C ASP A 42 -3.18 0.36 -29.66
N VAL A 43 -3.85 0.31 -28.50
CA VAL A 43 -3.31 -0.16 -27.24
C VAL A 43 -3.94 -1.52 -26.90
N SER A 44 -3.13 -2.54 -26.87
CA SER A 44 -3.58 -3.88 -26.49
C SER A 44 -4.04 -3.94 -25.03
N ASP A 45 -5.15 -4.62 -24.78
CA ASP A 45 -5.68 -4.87 -23.44
C ASP A 45 -4.70 -5.63 -22.53
N VAL A 46 -3.67 -6.26 -23.10
CA VAL A 46 -2.63 -6.95 -22.30
C VAL A 46 -1.92 -6.02 -21.32
N PHE A 47 -1.86 -4.72 -21.62
CA PHE A 47 -1.22 -3.75 -20.72
C PHE A 47 -2.00 -3.54 -19.41
N TRP A 48 -3.26 -4.01 -19.31
CA TRP A 48 -3.99 -4.06 -18.04
C TRP A 48 -3.27 -4.93 -16.99
N ILE A 49 -2.56 -5.97 -17.41
CA ILE A 49 -1.78 -6.87 -16.53
C ILE A 49 -0.76 -6.08 -15.71
N ALA A 50 -0.26 -4.96 -16.22
CA ALA A 50 0.69 -4.11 -15.50
C ALA A 50 0.11 -3.49 -14.21
N SER A 51 -1.23 -3.45 -14.04
CA SER A 51 -1.89 -3.07 -12.80
C SER A 51 -1.53 -3.98 -11.61
N TYR A 52 -1.16 -5.23 -11.87
CA TYR A 52 -0.69 -6.17 -10.83
C TYR A 52 0.62 -5.75 -10.15
N GLY A 53 1.31 -4.75 -10.69
CA GLY A 53 2.42 -4.10 -10.00
C GLY A 53 2.07 -3.64 -8.59
N VAL A 54 0.82 -3.19 -8.34
CA VAL A 54 0.33 -2.82 -7.00
C VAL A 54 0.30 -4.02 -6.05
N HIS A 55 -0.16 -5.18 -6.53
CA HIS A 55 -0.21 -6.40 -5.73
C HIS A 55 1.19 -6.88 -5.35
N LEU A 56 2.14 -6.76 -6.29
CA LEU A 56 3.55 -7.04 -6.00
C LEU A 56 4.12 -6.10 -4.93
N PHE A 57 3.74 -4.81 -4.95
CA PHE A 57 4.09 -3.89 -3.87
C PHE A 57 3.56 -4.32 -2.52
N PHE A 58 2.30 -4.75 -2.43
CA PHE A 58 1.73 -5.23 -1.18
C PHE A 58 2.42 -6.50 -0.66
N MET A 59 2.78 -7.44 -1.56
CA MET A 59 3.58 -8.61 -1.18
C MET A 59 4.96 -8.22 -0.62
N ILE A 60 5.66 -7.31 -1.29
CA ILE A 60 6.96 -6.80 -0.82
C ILE A 60 6.81 -6.07 0.51
N SER A 61 5.74 -5.30 0.70
CA SER A 61 5.45 -4.61 1.95
C SER A 61 5.22 -5.60 3.09
N GLY A 62 4.43 -6.66 2.88
CA GLY A 62 4.22 -7.71 3.87
C GLY A 62 5.54 -8.34 4.35
N PHE A 63 6.41 -8.69 3.39
CA PHE A 63 7.75 -9.20 3.68
C PHE A 63 8.59 -8.23 4.51
N VAL A 64 8.70 -6.97 4.05
CA VAL A 64 9.58 -5.97 4.68
C VAL A 64 9.08 -5.52 6.05
N ILE A 65 7.77 -5.48 6.24
CA ILE A 65 7.17 -5.13 7.53
C ILE A 65 7.48 -6.20 8.56
N TYR A 66 7.29 -7.48 8.23
CA TYR A 66 7.67 -8.57 9.10
C TYR A 66 9.17 -8.53 9.43
N TRP A 67 10.01 -8.38 8.41
CA TRP A 67 11.45 -8.21 8.60
C TRP A 67 11.81 -7.03 9.52
N THR A 68 11.07 -5.93 9.44
CA THR A 68 11.31 -4.78 10.31
C THR A 68 10.92 -5.09 11.75
N ILE A 69 9.77 -5.72 11.98
CA ILE A 69 9.30 -6.11 13.32
C ILE A 69 10.31 -7.05 14.00
N THR A 70 10.84 -8.04 13.28
CA THR A 70 11.83 -8.98 13.84
C THR A 70 13.14 -8.32 14.24
N LYS A 71 13.42 -7.12 13.73
CA LYS A 71 14.61 -6.32 14.04
C LYS A 71 14.36 -5.19 15.03
N SER A 72 13.13 -4.81 15.25
CA SER A 72 12.74 -3.73 16.15
C SER A 72 12.71 -4.23 17.59
N GLU A 73 13.32 -3.50 18.51
CA GLU A 73 13.29 -3.81 19.93
C GLU A 73 12.01 -3.28 20.59
N LYS A 74 11.53 -2.14 20.12
CA LYS A 74 10.35 -1.45 20.65
C LYS A 74 9.34 -1.14 19.55
N PRO A 75 8.04 -1.12 19.86
CA PRO A 75 7.02 -0.70 18.91
C PRO A 75 7.24 0.72 18.34
N SER A 76 7.81 1.63 19.14
CA SER A 76 8.18 2.99 18.68
C SER A 76 9.19 2.98 17.53
N ASP A 77 10.17 2.07 17.57
CA ASP A 77 11.21 1.98 16.53
C ASP A 77 10.61 1.55 15.20
N PHE A 78 9.63 0.66 15.26
CA PHE A 78 8.85 0.25 14.09
C PHE A 78 8.09 1.45 13.50
N VAL A 79 7.37 2.22 14.34
CA VAL A 79 6.62 3.40 13.89
C VAL A 79 7.54 4.43 13.23
N TRP A 80 8.65 4.79 13.87
CA TRP A 80 9.62 5.73 13.31
C TRP A 80 10.24 5.26 12.00
N SER A 81 10.57 3.98 11.92
CA SER A 81 11.09 3.37 10.70
C SER A 81 10.11 3.46 9.53
N ARG A 82 8.81 3.31 9.78
CA ARG A 82 7.78 3.41 8.73
C ARG A 82 7.47 4.86 8.38
N PHE A 83 7.34 5.70 9.39
CA PHE A 83 7.09 7.13 9.22
C PHE A 83 8.20 7.81 8.38
N SER A 84 9.45 7.65 8.79
CA SER A 84 10.60 8.25 8.09
C SER A 84 10.77 7.78 6.66
N ARG A 85 10.28 6.59 6.34
CA ARG A 85 10.32 6.04 5.00
C ARG A 85 9.21 6.55 4.09
N LEU A 86 7.99 6.72 4.62
CA LEU A 86 6.80 6.95 3.83
C LEU A 86 6.46 8.45 3.72
N TYR A 87 6.41 9.15 4.85
CA TYR A 87 5.87 10.50 4.92
C TYR A 87 6.69 11.57 4.18
N PRO A 88 8.03 11.61 4.21
CA PRO A 88 8.77 12.67 3.53
C PRO A 88 8.56 12.68 2.02
N ALA A 89 8.62 11.52 1.38
CA ALA A 89 8.36 11.39 -0.05
C ALA A 89 6.89 11.68 -0.40
N TYR A 90 5.97 11.24 0.44
CA TYR A 90 4.54 11.49 0.27
C TYR A 90 4.19 12.98 0.38
N TRP A 91 4.70 13.69 1.38
CA TRP A 91 4.48 15.13 1.53
C TRP A 91 5.00 15.92 0.34
N LEU A 92 6.21 15.59 -0.13
CA LEU A 92 6.74 16.20 -1.33
C LEU A 92 5.84 15.94 -2.54
N ALA A 93 5.37 14.71 -2.71
CA ALA A 93 4.48 14.34 -3.82
C ALA A 93 3.15 15.12 -3.77
N ILE A 94 2.50 15.26 -2.59
CA ILE A 94 1.29 16.07 -2.42
C ILE A 94 1.52 17.50 -2.86
N ILE A 95 2.60 18.15 -2.37
CA ILE A 95 2.90 19.54 -2.70
C ILE A 95 3.11 19.69 -4.19
N VAL A 96 3.95 18.86 -4.80
CA VAL A 96 4.25 18.92 -6.23
C VAL A 96 2.98 18.72 -7.06
N THR A 97 2.19 17.69 -6.75
CA THR A 97 0.94 17.40 -7.50
C THR A 97 -0.04 18.55 -7.37
N PHE A 98 -0.27 19.05 -6.16
CA PHE A 98 -1.20 20.17 -5.94
C PHE A 98 -0.76 21.44 -6.67
N CYS A 99 0.52 21.81 -6.62
CA CYS A 99 1.07 22.94 -7.36
C CYS A 99 0.92 22.75 -8.89
N MET A 100 1.20 21.56 -9.39
CA MET A 100 1.06 21.27 -10.83
C MET A 100 -0.41 21.40 -11.29
N VAL A 101 -1.37 20.89 -10.50
CA VAL A 101 -2.80 21.05 -10.81
C VAL A 101 -3.22 22.51 -10.83
N LEU A 102 -2.74 23.33 -9.88
CA LEU A 102 -3.04 24.76 -9.82
C LEU A 102 -2.42 25.54 -10.99
N ILE A 103 -1.18 25.23 -11.36
CA ILE A 103 -0.46 25.95 -12.42
C ILE A 103 -0.99 25.59 -13.81
N LEU A 104 -1.27 24.31 -14.05
CA LEU A 104 -1.69 23.82 -15.36
C LEU A 104 -3.20 23.90 -15.58
N GLY A 105 -3.98 24.16 -14.53
CA GLY A 105 -5.44 24.25 -14.61
C GLY A 105 -6.07 22.96 -15.15
N LEU A 106 -5.77 21.80 -14.52
CA LEU A 106 -6.21 20.49 -15.00
C LEU A 106 -7.68 20.23 -14.62
N PRO A 107 -8.64 20.35 -15.55
CA PRO A 107 -10.06 20.20 -15.27
C PRO A 107 -10.40 18.82 -14.69
N GLY A 108 -11.20 18.81 -13.62
CA GLY A 108 -11.61 17.58 -12.94
C GLY A 108 -10.56 16.97 -11.98
N ARG A 109 -9.40 17.62 -11.87
CA ARG A 109 -8.34 17.24 -10.92
C ARG A 109 -8.19 18.20 -9.75
N GLU A 110 -8.94 19.31 -9.76
CA GLU A 110 -8.91 20.31 -8.71
C GLU A 110 -9.42 19.72 -7.40
N VAL A 111 -8.70 19.96 -6.34
CA VAL A 111 -9.09 19.64 -4.97
C VAL A 111 -9.08 20.90 -4.12
N GLY A 112 -9.98 20.97 -3.13
CA GLY A 112 -10.05 22.09 -2.21
C GLY A 112 -8.85 22.16 -1.27
N LEU A 113 -8.62 23.33 -0.67
CA LEU A 113 -7.57 23.50 0.33
C LEU A 113 -7.74 22.55 1.53
N THR A 114 -8.98 22.28 1.92
CA THR A 114 -9.28 21.31 3.00
C THR A 114 -8.80 19.92 2.62
N ASP A 115 -9.12 19.44 1.39
CA ASP A 115 -8.62 18.15 0.91
C ASP A 115 -7.09 18.12 0.90
N PHE A 116 -6.46 19.21 0.40
CA PHE A 116 -5.00 19.31 0.36
C PHE A 116 -4.38 19.11 1.75
N PHE A 117 -4.84 19.86 2.76
CA PHE A 117 -4.27 19.76 4.11
C PHE A 117 -4.56 18.43 4.78
N VAL A 118 -5.77 17.88 4.61
CA VAL A 118 -6.12 16.57 5.20
C VAL A 118 -5.32 15.44 4.57
N ASN A 119 -4.92 15.56 3.29
CA ASN A 119 -4.06 14.56 2.65
C ASN A 119 -2.70 14.40 3.35
N PHE A 120 -2.13 15.44 3.99
CA PHE A 120 -0.87 15.29 4.73
C PHE A 120 -0.93 14.26 5.86
N THR A 121 -2.12 13.94 6.36
CA THR A 121 -2.30 12.90 7.39
C THR A 121 -2.24 11.48 6.87
N MET A 122 -2.41 11.27 5.55
CA MET A 122 -2.55 9.96 4.87
C MET A 122 -3.81 9.18 5.27
N ILE A 123 -4.66 9.74 6.16
CA ILE A 123 -5.93 9.13 6.59
C ILE A 123 -7.15 9.80 5.96
N HIS A 124 -6.94 10.71 4.99
CA HIS A 124 -7.99 11.49 4.32
C HIS A 124 -9.11 10.59 3.74
N GLU A 125 -8.76 9.41 3.18
CA GLU A 125 -9.72 8.47 2.62
C GLU A 125 -10.73 7.97 3.68
N TYR A 126 -10.27 7.73 4.91
CA TYR A 126 -11.14 7.31 6.03
C TYR A 126 -12.06 8.44 6.53
N LEU A 127 -11.62 9.68 6.34
CA LEU A 127 -12.37 10.87 6.71
C LEU A 127 -13.32 11.34 5.59
N GLY A 128 -13.36 10.63 4.46
CA GLY A 128 -14.22 10.95 3.31
C GLY A 128 -13.74 12.13 2.46
N TYR A 129 -12.48 12.54 2.59
CA TYR A 129 -11.87 13.58 1.76
C TYR A 129 -11.28 13.03 0.47
N ARG A 130 -11.25 13.85 -0.58
CA ARG A 130 -10.72 13.47 -1.89
C ARG A 130 -9.20 13.34 -1.85
N HIS A 131 -8.68 12.40 -2.64
CA HIS A 131 -7.24 12.31 -2.89
C HIS A 131 -6.76 13.50 -3.73
N VAL A 132 -5.61 14.09 -3.40
CA VAL A 132 -4.90 15.05 -4.25
C VAL A 132 -4.45 14.37 -5.54
N ASP A 133 -4.04 13.10 -5.46
CA ASP A 133 -3.86 12.24 -6.61
C ASP A 133 -4.49 10.86 -6.35
N GLY A 134 -5.18 10.34 -7.37
CA GLY A 134 -5.85 9.05 -7.28
C GLY A 134 -4.92 7.88 -6.94
N VAL A 135 -3.61 7.97 -7.24
CA VAL A 135 -2.64 6.89 -6.91
C VAL A 135 -2.40 6.73 -5.41
N TYR A 136 -2.76 7.72 -4.59
CA TYR A 136 -2.50 7.69 -3.14
C TYR A 136 -3.39 6.72 -2.36
N TRP A 137 -4.42 6.15 -2.99
CA TRP A 137 -5.26 5.12 -2.35
C TRP A 137 -4.47 3.92 -1.83
N THR A 138 -3.35 3.56 -2.49
CA THR A 138 -2.49 2.44 -2.08
C THR A 138 -1.77 2.70 -0.76
N LEU A 139 -1.41 3.97 -0.50
CA LEU A 139 -0.72 4.38 0.72
C LEU A 139 -1.64 4.28 1.95
N SER A 140 -2.94 4.58 1.80
CA SER A 140 -3.93 4.37 2.86
C SER A 140 -4.02 2.89 3.25
N LYS A 141 -3.96 1.98 2.27
CA LYS A 141 -3.96 0.53 2.54
C LYS A 141 -2.67 0.08 3.23
N GLU A 142 -1.53 0.61 2.80
CA GLU A 142 -0.24 0.31 3.43
C GLU A 142 -0.21 0.83 4.87
N LEU A 143 -0.73 2.02 5.13
CA LEU A 143 -0.84 2.59 6.48
C LEU A 143 -1.73 1.75 7.40
N SER A 144 -2.87 1.23 6.90
CA SER A 144 -3.73 0.32 7.66
C SER A 144 -3.01 -0.97 8.03
N PHE A 145 -2.24 -1.53 7.09
CA PHE A 145 -1.44 -2.72 7.37
C PHE A 145 -0.37 -2.42 8.44
N TYR A 146 0.30 -1.27 8.38
CA TYR A 146 1.25 -0.83 9.41
C TYR A 146 0.60 -0.71 10.78
N PHE A 147 -0.60 -0.14 10.84
CA PHE A 147 -1.35 0.00 12.08
C PHE A 147 -1.65 -1.37 12.72
N TRP A 148 -2.18 -2.31 11.97
CA TRP A 148 -2.50 -3.63 12.49
C TRP A 148 -1.26 -4.43 12.90
N MET A 149 -0.20 -4.33 12.14
CA MET A 149 1.09 -4.95 12.48
C MET A 149 1.70 -4.31 13.74
N PHE A 150 1.56 -3.00 13.91
CA PHE A 150 1.94 -2.30 15.14
C PHE A 150 1.11 -2.81 16.34
N VAL A 151 -0.19 -2.99 16.20
CA VAL A 151 -1.05 -3.53 17.27
C VAL A 151 -0.61 -4.92 17.68
N ILE A 152 -0.35 -5.83 16.74
CA ILE A 152 0.15 -7.17 17.02
C ILE A 152 1.50 -7.12 17.76
N PHE A 153 2.38 -6.22 17.34
CA PHE A 153 3.70 -6.04 17.98
C PHE A 153 3.58 -5.45 19.38
N ALA A 154 2.77 -4.41 19.57
CA ALA A 154 2.54 -3.77 20.87
C ALA A 154 1.90 -4.72 21.90
N LEU A 155 1.05 -5.64 21.44
CA LEU A 155 0.43 -6.69 22.25
C LEU A 155 1.38 -7.88 22.50
N LYS A 156 2.65 -7.82 22.03
CA LYS A 156 3.64 -8.89 22.15
C LYS A 156 3.19 -10.23 21.56
N GLN A 157 2.40 -10.19 20.47
CA GLN A 157 1.88 -11.36 19.78
C GLN A 157 2.68 -11.71 18.51
N THR A 158 3.90 -11.22 18.38
CA THR A 158 4.76 -11.42 17.20
C THR A 158 5.05 -12.88 16.90
N ASP A 159 5.15 -13.72 17.93
CA ASP A 159 5.36 -15.17 17.76
C ASP A 159 4.14 -15.88 17.14
N LYS A 160 2.97 -15.24 17.18
CA LYS A 160 1.70 -15.76 16.65
C LYS A 160 1.22 -14.98 15.42
N ILE A 161 2.10 -14.22 14.79
CA ILE A 161 1.74 -13.32 13.69
C ILE A 161 1.10 -14.07 12.52
N GLU A 162 1.63 -15.25 12.18
CA GLU A 162 1.06 -16.12 11.14
C GLU A 162 -0.38 -16.52 11.45
N LYS A 163 -0.65 -16.90 12.69
CA LYS A 163 -2.01 -17.24 13.14
C LYS A 163 -2.96 -16.05 12.98
N TRP A 164 -2.54 -14.85 13.40
CA TRP A 164 -3.36 -13.65 13.26
C TRP A 164 -3.60 -13.27 11.81
N LEU A 165 -2.59 -13.40 10.95
CA LEU A 165 -2.74 -13.13 9.52
C LEU A 165 -3.65 -14.15 8.84
N ILE A 166 -3.57 -15.44 9.17
CA ILE A 166 -4.47 -16.48 8.65
C ILE A 166 -5.92 -16.20 9.08
N ILE A 167 -6.15 -15.88 10.36
CA ILE A 167 -7.48 -15.51 10.85
C ILE A 167 -8.00 -14.30 10.08
N TRP A 168 -7.17 -13.29 9.88
CA TRP A 168 -7.55 -12.07 9.16
C TRP A 168 -7.90 -12.35 7.70
N VAL A 169 -7.07 -13.09 6.97
CA VAL A 169 -7.35 -13.50 5.58
C VAL A 169 -8.64 -14.32 5.51
N THR A 170 -8.87 -15.25 6.45
CA THR A 170 -10.09 -16.04 6.49
C THR A 170 -11.33 -15.18 6.70
N ILE A 171 -11.29 -14.25 7.65
CA ILE A 171 -12.38 -13.31 7.88
C ILE A 171 -12.61 -12.43 6.65
N ALA A 172 -11.54 -11.91 6.04
CA ALA A 172 -11.63 -11.11 4.82
C ALA A 172 -12.29 -11.90 3.68
N ALA A 173 -11.88 -13.15 3.46
CA ALA A 173 -12.48 -14.02 2.44
C ALA A 173 -13.97 -14.27 2.68
N ILE A 174 -14.37 -14.54 3.93
CA ILE A 174 -15.78 -14.73 4.28
C ILE A 174 -16.60 -13.46 4.03
N LEU A 175 -16.08 -12.30 4.47
CA LEU A 175 -16.80 -11.02 4.38
C LEU A 175 -16.85 -10.46 2.94
N THR A 176 -15.91 -10.84 2.09
CA THR A 176 -15.88 -10.40 0.67
C THR A 176 -16.60 -11.38 -0.26
N TYR A 177 -17.00 -12.56 0.25
CA TYR A 177 -17.72 -13.53 -0.55
C TYR A 177 -19.14 -13.04 -0.86
N GLU A 178 -19.46 -12.85 -2.13
CA GLU A 178 -20.69 -12.20 -2.61
C GLU A 178 -22.00 -12.86 -2.11
N LYS A 179 -21.98 -14.17 -1.83
CA LYS A 179 -23.16 -14.90 -1.35
C LYS A 179 -23.53 -14.62 0.12
N THR A 180 -22.67 -13.94 0.88
CA THR A 180 -22.99 -13.64 2.29
C THR A 180 -24.07 -12.58 2.45
N GLY A 181 -24.31 -11.76 1.43
CA GLY A 181 -25.25 -10.64 1.49
C GLY A 181 -24.87 -9.55 2.51
N ILE A 182 -23.66 -9.60 3.05
CA ILE A 182 -23.17 -8.62 4.05
C ILE A 182 -22.64 -7.39 3.33
N GLU A 183 -23.38 -6.29 3.42
CA GLU A 183 -22.90 -4.98 2.97
C GLU A 183 -22.00 -4.36 4.03
N ILE A 184 -20.72 -4.27 3.72
CA ILE A 184 -19.72 -3.64 4.60
C ILE A 184 -19.43 -2.25 4.07
N GLN A 185 -19.51 -1.24 4.95
CA GLN A 185 -19.17 0.14 4.62
C GLN A 185 -17.74 0.24 4.07
N SER A 186 -17.54 1.08 3.05
CA SER A 186 -16.25 1.22 2.33
C SER A 186 -15.08 1.49 3.27
N ASN A 187 -15.24 2.38 4.24
CA ASN A 187 -14.19 2.73 5.21
C ASN A 187 -13.74 1.53 6.04
N ILE A 188 -14.67 0.64 6.41
CA ILE A 188 -14.38 -0.59 7.14
C ILE A 188 -13.60 -1.56 6.23
N ARG A 189 -14.02 -1.72 4.99
CA ARG A 189 -13.29 -2.56 4.00
C ARG A 189 -11.85 -2.10 3.83
N ILE A 190 -11.64 -0.79 3.73
CA ILE A 190 -10.32 -0.19 3.59
C ILE A 190 -9.49 -0.44 4.85
N PHE A 191 -10.02 -0.12 6.04
CA PHE A 191 -9.30 -0.21 7.30
C PHE A 191 -8.91 -1.64 7.67
N PHE A 192 -9.76 -2.61 7.39
CA PHE A 192 -9.47 -4.03 7.59
C PHE A 192 -8.81 -4.72 6.39
N LEU A 193 -8.51 -3.98 5.31
CA LEU A 193 -7.83 -4.49 4.12
C LEU A 193 -8.50 -5.73 3.50
N LEU A 194 -9.83 -5.82 3.55
CA LEU A 194 -10.56 -7.03 3.20
C LEU A 194 -10.32 -7.53 1.76
N GLN A 195 -9.83 -6.66 0.86
CA GLN A 195 -9.56 -6.97 -0.54
C GLN A 195 -8.07 -7.19 -0.87
N TYR A 196 -7.15 -6.92 0.08
CA TYR A 196 -5.72 -6.88 -0.21
C TYR A 196 -4.86 -7.62 0.80
N ILE A 197 -5.44 -8.09 1.91
CA ILE A 197 -4.69 -8.72 3.01
C ILE A 197 -3.95 -9.98 2.57
N GLU A 198 -4.49 -10.73 1.59
CA GLU A 198 -3.88 -11.93 1.04
C GLU A 198 -2.51 -11.64 0.42
N PHE A 199 -2.32 -10.48 -0.22
CA PHE A 199 -1.04 -10.12 -0.82
C PHE A 199 0.01 -9.81 0.25
N PHE A 200 -0.37 -9.11 1.32
CA PHE A 200 0.51 -8.88 2.46
C PHE A 200 0.87 -10.19 3.17
N PHE A 201 -0.09 -11.11 3.30
CA PHE A 201 0.14 -12.43 3.87
C PHE A 201 1.11 -13.25 3.04
N CYS A 202 0.95 -13.31 1.72
CA CYS A 202 1.89 -13.98 0.83
C CYS A 202 3.32 -13.47 1.03
N GLY A 203 3.53 -12.16 1.12
CA GLY A 203 4.84 -11.58 1.37
C GLY A 203 5.44 -12.02 2.71
N HIS A 204 4.65 -12.06 3.77
CA HIS A 204 5.07 -12.56 5.08
C HIS A 204 5.47 -14.04 5.03
N TRP A 205 4.66 -14.88 4.39
CA TRP A 205 4.85 -16.34 4.32
C TRP A 205 6.15 -16.74 3.65
N PHE A 206 6.55 -15.99 2.59
CA PHE A 206 7.83 -16.20 1.92
C PHE A 206 9.04 -16.05 2.83
N LEU A 207 8.97 -15.22 3.86
CA LEU A 207 10.07 -15.02 4.80
C LEU A 207 10.06 -16.08 5.90
N SER A 208 8.91 -16.47 6.42
CA SER A 208 8.78 -17.43 7.52
C SER A 208 9.26 -18.83 7.13
N ASN A 209 9.06 -19.22 5.86
CA ASN A 209 9.46 -20.53 5.35
C ASN A 209 10.92 -20.62 4.86
N LYS A 210 11.72 -19.56 4.99
CA LYS A 210 13.17 -19.57 4.67
C LYS A 210 14.06 -19.85 5.89
N LYS A 211 13.52 -20.47 6.94
CA LYS A 211 14.32 -20.94 8.09
C LYS A 211 14.90 -22.30 7.84
#